data_0945d1c8289077d650451b22ba73cfdc
#
_entry.id   0945d1c8289077d650451b22ba73cfdc
#
_cell.length_a   1.000
_cell.length_b   1.000
_cell.length_c   1.000
_cell.angle_alpha   90.00
_cell.angle_beta   90.00
_cell.angle_gamma   90.00
#
_symmetry.space_group_name_H-M   'P 1'
#
loop_
_entity.id
_entity.type
_entity.pdbx_description
1 polymer ?
#
loop_
_entity_poly.entity_id
_entity_poly.type
_entity_poly.pdbx_seq_one_letter_code
_entity_poly.pdbx_strand_id
1 'polypeptide(L)' 'MEAEDEELDLKQKSYKQAVEDWIAAIKDEETLASCEHSVAEIDRWEAAGFREDELRNKAKAAKKDYEDALRLKFFSF' A
#
# COMPACT_ATOMS: atom_id res chain seq x y z
N MET A 1 -24.44 -10.07 -9.31
CA MET A 1 -23.62 -10.43 -10.39
C MET A 1 -22.78 -9.32 -10.95
N GLU A 2 -23.29 -8.44 -11.79
CA GLU A 2 -22.51 -7.31 -12.25
C GLU A 2 -22.05 -6.42 -11.12
N ALA A 3 -22.90 -6.20 -10.11
CA ALA A 3 -22.55 -5.41 -8.93
C ALA A 3 -21.43 -6.05 -8.10
N GLU A 4 -21.43 -7.37 -7.96
CA GLU A 4 -20.38 -8.08 -7.25
C GLU A 4 -19.04 -8.02 -8.00
N ASP A 5 -19.08 -8.15 -9.33
CA ASP A 5 -17.89 -8.06 -10.16
C ASP A 5 -17.32 -6.64 -10.16
N GLU A 6 -18.17 -5.63 -10.16
CA GLU A 6 -17.75 -4.24 -10.04
C GLU A 6 -17.09 -3.98 -8.68
N GLU A 7 -17.67 -4.51 -7.61
CA GLU A 7 -17.11 -4.37 -6.28
C GLU A 7 -15.74 -5.03 -6.17
N LEU A 8 -15.60 -6.26 -6.70
CA LEU A 8 -14.31 -6.94 -6.73
C LEU A 8 -13.28 -6.19 -7.55
N ASP A 9 -13.70 -5.65 -8.69
CA ASP A 9 -12.81 -4.87 -9.54
C ASP A 9 -12.32 -3.60 -8.84
N LEU A 10 -13.20 -2.91 -8.13
CA LEU A 10 -12.83 -1.74 -7.33
C LEU A 10 -11.86 -2.09 -6.21
N LYS A 11 -12.08 -3.21 -5.52
CA LYS A 11 -11.18 -3.67 -4.45
C LYS A 11 -9.83 -4.09 -4.99
N GLN A 12 -9.78 -4.72 -6.16
CA GLN A 12 -8.54 -5.07 -6.84
C GLN A 12 -7.75 -3.81 -7.19
N LYS A 13 -8.43 -2.80 -7.75
CA LYS A 13 -7.81 -1.52 -8.10
C LYS A 13 -7.29 -0.79 -6.87
N SER A 14 -8.05 -0.80 -5.78
CA SER A 14 -7.63 -0.19 -4.51
C SER A 14 -6.37 -0.87 -3.97
N TYR A 15 -6.32 -2.18 -4.02
CA TYR A 15 -5.14 -2.92 -3.60
C TYR A 15 -3.94 -2.60 -4.49
N LYS A 16 -4.12 -2.63 -5.79
CA LYS A 16 -3.06 -2.29 -6.75
C LYS A 16 -2.51 -0.89 -6.50
N GLN A 17 -3.39 0.10 -6.33
CA GLN A 17 -2.98 1.47 -6.07
C GLN A 17 -2.22 1.58 -4.75
N ALA A 18 -2.70 0.91 -3.70
CA ALA A 18 -2.04 0.92 -2.40
C ALA A 18 -0.62 0.33 -2.48
N VAL A 19 -0.43 -0.73 -3.26
CA VAL A 19 0.89 -1.33 -3.49
C VAL A 19 1.79 -0.38 -4.27
N GLU A 20 1.27 0.28 -5.29
CA GLU A 20 2.04 1.26 -6.07
C GLU A 20 2.49 2.44 -5.21
N ASP A 21 1.61 2.94 -4.35
CA ASP A 21 1.93 4.01 -3.41
C ASP A 21 3.01 3.57 -2.41
N TRP A 22 2.91 2.34 -1.93
CA TRP A 22 3.91 1.78 -1.02
C TRP A 22 5.27 1.63 -1.72
N ILE A 23 5.30 1.13 -2.95
CA ILE A 23 6.54 1.01 -3.74
C ILE A 23 7.18 2.38 -3.93
N ALA A 24 6.40 3.40 -4.25
CA ALA A 24 6.90 4.76 -4.39
C ALA A 24 7.52 5.28 -3.08
N ALA A 25 6.89 4.98 -1.95
CA ALA A 25 7.42 5.36 -0.64
C ALA A 25 8.74 4.66 -0.31
N ILE A 26 8.87 3.38 -0.67
CA ILE A 26 10.12 2.63 -0.50
C ILE A 26 11.24 3.26 -1.33
N LYS A 27 10.96 3.64 -2.57
CA LYS A 27 11.95 4.30 -3.43
C LYS A 27 12.38 5.65 -2.90
N ASP A 28 11.45 6.44 -2.35
CA ASP A 28 11.76 7.71 -1.73
C ASP A 28 12.65 7.53 -0.50
N GLU A 29 12.36 6.54 0.33
CA GLU A 29 13.16 6.21 1.50
C GLU A 29 14.57 5.78 1.09
N GLU A 30 14.70 4.96 0.07
CA GLU A 30 15.99 4.52 -0.47
C GLU A 30 16.80 5.69 -1.01
N THR A 31 16.16 6.60 -1.73
CA THR A 31 16.81 7.79 -2.27
C THR A 31 17.36 8.67 -1.14
N LEU A 32 16.59 8.87 -0.08
CA LEU A 32 17.03 9.67 1.07
C LEU A 32 18.16 8.98 1.83
N ALA A 33 18.18 7.67 1.89
CA ALA A 33 19.26 6.91 2.51
C ALA A 33 20.60 7.09 1.78
N SER A 34 20.56 7.42 0.49
CA SER A 34 21.76 7.61 -0.35
C SER A 34 22.31 9.04 -0.30
N CYS A 35 21.62 9.96 0.34
CA CYS A 35 22.03 11.36 0.44
C CYS A 35 23.09 11.59 1.53
N GLU A 36 23.79 12.73 1.48
CA GLU A 36 24.69 13.14 2.54
C GLU A 36 23.89 13.35 3.84
N HIS A 37 24.46 12.87 4.94
CA HIS A 37 23.75 12.90 6.22
C HIS A 37 23.92 14.22 6.94
N SER A 38 22.92 15.09 6.85
CA SER A 38 22.75 16.23 7.73
C SER A 38 21.59 15.93 8.68
N VAL A 39 21.43 16.73 9.74
CA VAL A 39 20.31 16.55 10.68
C VAL A 39 18.97 16.66 9.96
N ALA A 40 18.84 17.61 9.04
CA ALA A 40 17.61 17.79 8.26
C ALA A 40 17.33 16.60 7.35
N GLU A 41 18.35 15.99 6.78
CA GLU A 41 18.21 14.81 5.92
C GLU A 41 17.85 13.57 6.70
N ILE A 42 18.41 13.40 7.89
CA ILE A 42 18.05 12.30 8.79
C ILE A 42 16.57 12.42 9.18
N ASP A 43 16.10 13.62 9.52
CA ASP A 43 14.70 13.87 9.84
C ASP A 43 13.78 13.51 8.67
N ARG A 44 14.18 13.87 7.44
CA ARG A 44 13.41 13.52 6.23
C ARG A 44 13.36 12.02 6.01
N TRP A 45 14.47 11.34 6.26
CA TRP A 45 14.55 9.90 6.13
C TRP A 45 13.64 9.20 7.14
N GLU A 46 13.64 9.65 8.40
CA GLU A 46 12.74 9.14 9.41
C GLU A 46 11.27 9.36 9.03
N ALA A 47 10.93 10.55 8.55
CA ALA A 47 9.58 10.86 8.09
C ALA A 47 9.17 9.96 6.91
N ALA A 48 10.09 9.69 5.99
CA ALA A 48 9.85 8.79 4.88
C ALA A 48 9.60 7.36 5.35
N GLY A 49 10.30 6.91 6.40
CA GLY A 49 10.10 5.60 7.01
C GLY A 49 8.71 5.47 7.63
N PHE A 50 8.23 6.47 8.34
CA PHE A 50 6.88 6.49 8.89
C PHE A 50 5.82 6.46 7.79
N ARG A 51 6.02 7.21 6.74
CA ARG A 51 5.12 7.22 5.58
C ARG A 51 5.08 5.85 4.91
N GLU A 52 6.23 5.21 4.74
CA GLU A 52 6.32 3.87 4.17
C GLU A 52 5.54 2.87 5.01
N ASP A 53 5.67 2.92 6.34
CA ASP A 53 4.92 2.06 7.24
C ASP A 53 3.41 2.24 7.10
N GLU A 54 2.93 3.49 7.02
CA GLU A 54 1.52 3.78 6.82
C GLU A 54 1.01 3.20 5.51
N LEU A 55 1.76 3.38 4.43
CA LEU A 55 1.37 2.90 3.11
C LEU A 55 1.43 1.38 3.02
N ARG A 56 2.39 0.75 3.69
CA ARG A 56 2.44 -0.70 3.82
C ARG A 56 1.19 -1.22 4.53
N ASN A 57 0.79 -0.59 5.62
CA ASN A 57 -0.39 -0.99 6.37
C ASN A 57 -1.66 -0.82 5.54
N LYS A 58 -1.77 0.23 4.75
CA LYS A 58 -2.87 0.42 3.81
C LYS A 58 -2.91 -0.70 2.75
N ALA A 59 -1.75 -1.07 2.22
CA ALA A 59 -1.66 -2.16 1.25
C ALA A 59 -2.09 -3.49 1.85
N LYS A 60 -1.69 -3.77 3.08
CA LYS A 60 -2.10 -4.98 3.81
C LYS A 60 -3.60 -5.01 4.05
N ALA A 61 -4.19 -3.87 4.44
CA ALA A 61 -5.62 -3.77 4.68
C ALA A 61 -6.41 -3.95 3.38
N ALA A 62 -5.96 -3.33 2.29
CA ALA A 62 -6.59 -3.47 0.98
C ALA A 62 -6.50 -4.90 0.46
N LYS A 63 -5.37 -5.57 0.69
CA LYS A 63 -5.17 -6.97 0.34
C LYS A 63 -6.17 -7.86 1.08
N LYS A 64 -6.29 -7.67 2.39
CA LYS A 64 -7.22 -8.45 3.21
C LYS A 64 -8.66 -8.23 2.75
N ASP A 65 -9.05 -7.00 2.49
CA ASP A 65 -10.39 -6.68 2.02
C ASP A 65 -10.70 -7.37 0.70
N TYR A 66 -9.76 -7.36 -0.22
CA TYR A 66 -9.90 -8.02 -1.51
C TYR A 66 -9.96 -9.55 -1.36
N GLU A 67 -9.09 -10.14 -0.54
CA GLU A 67 -9.09 -11.58 -0.28
C GLU A 67 -10.41 -12.03 0.36
N ASP A 68 -10.92 -11.26 1.33
CA ASP A 68 -12.19 -11.57 1.99
C ASP A 68 -13.35 -11.53 0.98
N ALA A 69 -13.34 -10.55 0.08
CA ALA A 69 -14.36 -10.46 -0.97
C ALA A 69 -14.28 -11.62 -1.94
N LEU A 70 -13.08 -12.07 -2.29
CA LEU A 70 -12.89 -13.25 -3.15
C LEU A 70 -13.41 -14.52 -2.47
N ARG A 71 -13.16 -14.67 -1.19
CA ARG A 71 -13.66 -15.81 -0.42
C ARG A 71 -15.18 -15.86 -0.38
N LEU A 72 -15.81 -14.70 -0.17
CA LEU A 72 -17.27 -14.61 -0.19
C LEU A 72 -17.84 -15.00 -1.54
N LYS A 73 -17.20 -14.55 -2.62
CA LYS A 73 -17.68 -14.85 -3.97
C LYS A 73 -17.51 -16.31 -4.35
N PHE A 74 -16.33 -16.88 -4.09
CA PHE A 74 -15.98 -18.21 -4.59
C PHE A 74 -16.20 -19.34 -3.59
N PHE A 75 -16.19 -19.05 -2.29
CA PHE A 75 -16.27 -20.08 -1.25
C PHE A 75 -17.44 -19.90 -0.30
N SER A 76 -18.20 -18.83 -0.42
CA SER A 76 -19.37 -18.56 0.43
C SER A 76 -19.05 -18.50 1.93
N PHE A 77 -17.91 -17.99 2.28
CA PHE A 77 -17.54 -17.82 3.70
C PHE A 77 -18.09 -16.55 4.30
#